data_a528ca05bfa63fe54a450edf05e82241
#
_entry.id   a528ca05bfa63fe54a450edf05e82241
#
_cell.length_a   1.000
_cell.length_b   1.000
_cell.length_c   1.000
_cell.angle_alpha   90.00
_cell.angle_beta   90.00
_cell.angle_gamma   90.00
#
_symmetry.space_group_name_H-M   'P 1'
#
loop_
_entity.id
_entity.type
_entity.pdbx_description
1 polymer ?
#
loop_
_entity_poly.entity_id
_entity_poly.type
_entity_poly.pdbx_seq_one_letter_code
_entity_poly.pdbx_strand_id
1 'polypeptide(L)'
;MESKFIYLLDAGHGGLINGKYVTPGKRSPIWEDGTVYYEGVGNREIRKHLAQMLEDEGIPYHLVSTGSEDVSLTKRVNTINSFCDMYGASKCILISIHSNGVTNPQAEGWEVFTTKGTTKSDVCATITFEETQKLFPDRKFRSDKKDGDVDKEANFQIILGARCRAFLTENFFHTNPYECKEILMKDEGRKKIARAHFNAILRMEKEL
;
A
#
# COMPACT_ATOMS: atom_id res chain seq x y z
N MET A 1 6.69 -20.93 -12.49
CA MET A 1 5.75 -20.47 -13.56
C MET A 1 6.22 -19.09 -13.99
N GLU A 2 6.10 -18.76 -15.28
CA GLU A 2 6.32 -17.39 -15.73
C GLU A 2 5.23 -16.48 -15.15
N SER A 3 5.61 -15.35 -14.55
CA SER A 3 4.66 -14.42 -13.94
C SER A 3 3.79 -13.77 -15.01
N LYS A 4 2.49 -13.68 -14.75
CA LYS A 4 1.53 -13.02 -15.67
C LYS A 4 1.62 -11.50 -15.62
N PHE A 5 2.04 -10.95 -14.48
CA PHE A 5 2.04 -9.52 -14.21
C PHE A 5 3.40 -9.02 -13.73
N ILE A 6 3.56 -7.72 -13.83
CA ILE A 6 4.69 -6.94 -13.28
C ILE A 6 4.10 -6.01 -12.22
N TYR A 7 4.59 -6.11 -10.99
CA TYR A 7 4.08 -5.35 -9.88
C TYR A 7 4.84 -4.05 -9.68
N LEU A 8 4.12 -2.93 -9.69
CA LEU A 8 4.68 -1.59 -9.48
C LEU A 8 4.43 -1.21 -8.02
N LEU A 9 5.50 -1.20 -7.22
CA LEU A 9 5.40 -0.99 -5.78
C LEU A 9 5.68 0.47 -5.44
N ASP A 10 4.65 1.19 -5.03
CA ASP A 10 4.74 2.55 -4.50
C ASP A 10 4.67 2.54 -2.97
N ALA A 11 5.58 3.27 -2.32
CA ALA A 11 5.49 3.58 -0.90
C ALA A 11 5.15 5.07 -0.76
N GLY A 12 3.99 5.36 -0.20
CA GLY A 12 3.51 6.72 -0.03
C GLY A 12 4.47 7.61 0.77
N HIS A 13 4.49 8.89 0.43
CA HIS A 13 5.29 9.93 1.11
C HIS A 13 6.80 9.77 0.98
N GLY A 14 7.55 10.66 1.64
CA GLY A 14 9.01 10.60 1.76
C GLY A 14 9.47 9.87 3.03
N GLY A 15 10.76 9.69 3.17
CA GLY A 15 11.38 9.04 4.32
C GLY A 15 12.16 10.01 5.20
N LEU A 16 13.30 9.54 5.72
CA LEU A 16 14.26 10.33 6.46
C LEU A 16 15.44 10.70 5.57
N ILE A 17 15.79 11.99 5.54
CA ILE A 17 17.01 12.51 4.91
C ILE A 17 17.80 13.25 5.98
N ASN A 18 19.03 12.83 6.24
CA ASN A 18 19.90 13.38 7.29
C ASN A 18 19.18 13.48 8.65
N GLY A 19 18.43 12.45 9.02
CA GLY A 19 17.68 12.36 10.28
C GLY A 19 16.40 13.21 10.34
N LYS A 20 16.05 13.93 9.27
CA LYS A 20 14.81 14.73 9.21
C LYS A 20 13.76 14.05 8.35
N TYR A 21 12.53 13.98 8.85
CA TYR A 21 11.39 13.48 8.08
C TYR A 21 10.95 14.52 7.05
N VAL A 22 10.86 14.12 5.78
CA VAL A 22 10.68 15.07 4.66
C VAL A 22 9.23 15.27 4.22
N THR A 23 8.26 14.57 4.85
CA THR A 23 6.82 14.79 4.62
C THR A 23 6.14 15.24 5.92
N PRO A 24 6.23 16.52 6.31
CA PRO A 24 5.63 17.01 7.54
C PRO A 24 4.14 16.68 7.64
N GLY A 25 3.69 16.26 8.83
CA GLY A 25 2.28 15.95 9.09
C GLY A 25 1.86 14.50 8.79
N LYS A 26 2.63 13.76 8.00
CA LYS A 26 2.35 12.34 7.70
C LYS A 26 3.03 11.42 8.73
N ARG A 27 2.55 11.52 9.97
CA ARG A 27 3.12 10.82 11.12
C ARG A 27 2.10 10.63 12.24
N SER A 28 2.42 9.75 13.17
CA SER A 28 1.67 9.62 14.42
C SER A 28 1.78 10.89 15.28
N PRO A 29 0.95 11.05 16.32
CA PRO A 29 1.29 11.88 17.47
C PRO A 29 2.67 11.49 18.03
N ILE A 30 3.27 12.38 18.82
CA ILE A 30 4.38 12.01 19.69
C ILE A 30 3.75 11.24 20.86
N TRP A 31 4.13 9.97 21.01
CA TRP A 31 3.60 9.15 22.08
C TRP A 31 4.21 9.55 23.44
N GLU A 32 3.62 9.11 24.54
CA GLU A 32 4.08 9.43 25.90
C GLU A 32 5.55 9.00 26.15
N ASP A 33 6.00 7.94 25.49
CA ASP A 33 7.37 7.44 25.51
C ASP A 33 8.33 8.22 24.59
N GLY A 34 7.87 9.30 23.97
CA GLY A 34 8.62 10.14 23.02
C GLY A 34 8.76 9.54 21.61
N THR A 35 8.23 8.35 21.35
CA THR A 35 8.32 7.72 20.03
C THR A 35 7.35 8.34 19.03
N VAL A 36 7.73 8.26 17.74
CA VAL A 36 6.93 8.75 16.61
C VAL A 36 7.03 7.74 15.47
N TYR A 37 5.90 7.42 14.88
CA TYR A 37 5.86 6.69 13.61
C TYR A 37 5.77 7.67 12.45
N TYR A 38 6.67 7.56 11.49
CA TYR A 38 6.65 8.31 10.24
C TYR A 38 6.07 7.43 9.13
N GLU A 39 4.95 7.86 8.57
CA GLU A 39 4.18 7.07 7.59
C GLU A 39 5.05 6.61 6.41
N GLY A 40 5.75 7.53 5.77
CA GLY A 40 6.57 7.19 4.61
C GLY A 40 7.77 6.30 4.92
N VAL A 41 8.26 6.29 6.18
CA VAL A 41 9.29 5.34 6.63
C VAL A 41 8.69 3.95 6.75
N GLY A 42 7.56 3.83 7.45
CA GLY A 42 6.88 2.54 7.63
C GLY A 42 6.40 1.92 6.30
N ASN A 43 5.86 2.73 5.39
CA ASN A 43 5.46 2.28 4.06
C ASN A 43 6.64 1.69 3.26
N ARG A 44 7.84 2.30 3.38
CA ARG A 44 9.07 1.77 2.75
C ARG A 44 9.52 0.46 3.35
N GLU A 45 9.40 0.29 4.67
CA GLU A 45 9.73 -0.98 5.32
C GLU A 45 8.77 -2.11 4.91
N ILE A 46 7.46 -1.83 4.84
CA ILE A 46 6.48 -2.79 4.31
C ILE A 46 6.82 -3.15 2.86
N ARG A 47 7.06 -2.16 2.01
CA ARG A 47 7.45 -2.36 0.61
C ARG A 47 8.74 -3.17 0.48
N LYS A 48 9.73 -2.93 1.34
CA LYS A 48 11.01 -3.65 1.36
C LYS A 48 10.82 -5.13 1.66
N HIS A 49 10.00 -5.46 2.67
CA HIS A 49 9.68 -6.85 2.98
C HIS A 49 8.90 -7.52 1.84
N LEU A 50 7.95 -6.80 1.21
CA LEU A 50 7.22 -7.32 0.05
C LEU A 50 8.15 -7.57 -1.14
N ALA A 51 9.02 -6.61 -1.47
CA ALA A 51 9.98 -6.73 -2.56
C ALA A 51 10.90 -7.94 -2.38
N GLN A 52 11.39 -8.19 -1.16
CA GLN A 52 12.20 -9.38 -0.86
C GLN A 52 11.42 -10.68 -1.10
N MET A 53 10.15 -10.74 -0.68
CA MET A 53 9.32 -11.94 -0.91
C MET A 53 9.08 -12.19 -2.41
N LEU A 54 8.92 -11.11 -3.20
CA LEU A 54 8.75 -11.23 -4.65
C LEU A 54 10.04 -11.68 -5.34
N GLU A 55 11.18 -11.16 -4.90
CA GLU A 55 12.50 -11.56 -5.40
C GLU A 55 12.78 -13.04 -5.11
N ASP A 56 12.52 -13.49 -3.89
CA ASP A 56 12.69 -14.90 -3.48
C ASP A 56 11.79 -15.86 -4.29
N GLU A 57 10.60 -15.40 -4.73
CA GLU A 57 9.66 -16.19 -5.54
C GLU A 57 9.89 -16.02 -7.06
N GLY A 58 10.75 -15.09 -7.47
CA GLY A 58 11.02 -14.81 -8.88
C GLY A 58 9.87 -14.06 -9.58
N ILE A 59 9.05 -13.31 -8.84
CA ILE A 59 7.96 -12.50 -9.38
C ILE A 59 8.50 -11.10 -9.73
N PRO A 60 8.36 -10.63 -10.98
CA PRO A 60 8.91 -9.35 -11.40
C PRO A 60 8.19 -8.17 -10.77
N TYR A 61 8.97 -7.21 -10.29
CA TYR A 61 8.47 -5.97 -9.73
C TYR A 61 9.38 -4.78 -10.05
N HIS A 62 8.84 -3.58 -9.93
CA HIS A 62 9.59 -2.32 -9.98
C HIS A 62 9.19 -1.39 -8.86
N LEU A 63 10.15 -0.65 -8.33
CA LEU A 63 9.90 0.39 -7.34
C LEU A 63 9.53 1.70 -8.06
N VAL A 64 8.40 2.29 -7.73
CA VAL A 64 7.96 3.59 -8.28
C VAL A 64 8.86 4.74 -7.82
N SER A 65 9.41 4.62 -6.61
CA SER A 65 10.42 5.53 -6.06
C SER A 65 11.44 4.74 -5.24
N THR A 66 12.73 5.00 -5.41
CA THR A 66 13.80 4.23 -4.76
C THR A 66 14.41 4.94 -3.54
N GLY A 67 14.37 6.27 -3.51
CA GLY A 67 14.97 7.09 -2.46
C GLY A 67 14.06 7.40 -1.28
N SER A 68 14.57 8.24 -0.39
CA SER A 68 13.82 8.80 0.76
C SER A 68 13.16 10.15 0.48
N GLU A 69 13.36 10.73 -0.70
CA GLU A 69 12.75 11.99 -1.08
C GLU A 69 11.21 11.86 -1.13
N ASP A 70 10.54 12.96 -0.86
CA ASP A 70 9.09 13.07 -1.09
C ASP A 70 8.81 13.34 -2.57
N VAL A 71 8.86 12.27 -3.35
CA VAL A 71 8.62 12.34 -4.80
C VAL A 71 7.18 12.76 -5.07
N SER A 72 6.99 13.81 -5.88
CA SER A 72 5.66 14.33 -6.20
C SER A 72 4.78 13.28 -6.89
N LEU A 73 3.45 13.37 -6.67
CA LEU A 73 2.48 12.46 -7.28
C LEU A 73 2.59 12.43 -8.81
N THR A 74 2.81 13.58 -9.45
CA THR A 74 3.01 13.64 -10.90
C THR A 74 4.22 12.84 -11.36
N LYS A 75 5.36 12.93 -10.66
CA LYS A 75 6.54 12.13 -10.99
C LYS A 75 6.30 10.64 -10.78
N ARG A 76 5.61 10.26 -9.68
CA ARG A 76 5.24 8.84 -9.44
C ARG A 76 4.36 8.31 -10.55
N VAL A 77 3.30 9.03 -10.96
CA VAL A 77 2.41 8.66 -12.06
C VAL A 77 3.18 8.53 -13.38
N ASN A 78 4.10 9.47 -13.68
CA ASN A 78 4.93 9.37 -14.88
C ASN A 78 5.82 8.13 -14.87
N THR A 79 6.42 7.79 -13.72
CA THR A 79 7.21 6.55 -13.57
C THR A 79 6.35 5.30 -13.77
N ILE A 80 5.17 5.23 -13.15
CA ILE A 80 4.22 4.13 -13.33
C ILE A 80 3.88 3.96 -14.81
N ASN A 81 3.52 5.06 -15.47
CA ASN A 81 3.11 5.04 -16.87
C ASN A 81 4.27 4.72 -17.83
N SER A 82 5.52 5.06 -17.49
CA SER A 82 6.68 4.61 -18.28
C SER A 82 6.88 3.09 -18.22
N PHE A 83 6.61 2.45 -17.08
CA PHE A 83 6.58 0.99 -17.01
C PHE A 83 5.40 0.40 -17.81
N CYS A 84 4.24 1.07 -17.81
CA CYS A 84 3.12 0.66 -18.66
C CYS A 84 3.47 0.76 -20.16
N ASP A 85 4.26 1.74 -20.58
CA ASP A 85 4.75 1.85 -21.96
C ASP A 85 5.73 0.72 -22.30
N MET A 86 6.58 0.36 -21.36
CA MET A 86 7.62 -0.67 -21.56
C MET A 86 7.03 -2.10 -21.63
N TYR A 87 6.10 -2.42 -20.75
CA TYR A 87 5.62 -3.79 -20.54
C TYR A 87 4.18 -4.03 -21.03
N GLY A 88 3.44 -2.96 -21.31
CA GLY A 88 2.00 -3.01 -21.58
C GLY A 88 1.17 -2.78 -20.32
N ALA A 89 0.24 -1.82 -20.37
CA ALA A 89 -0.59 -1.45 -19.22
C ALA A 89 -1.41 -2.62 -18.64
N SER A 90 -1.85 -3.56 -19.47
CA SER A 90 -2.60 -4.75 -19.04
C SER A 90 -1.78 -5.74 -18.22
N LYS A 91 -0.46 -5.70 -18.36
CA LYS A 91 0.48 -6.55 -17.63
C LYS A 91 0.98 -5.92 -16.33
N CYS A 92 0.74 -4.64 -16.10
CA CYS A 92 1.16 -3.96 -14.89
C CYS A 92 0.05 -3.91 -13.84
N ILE A 93 0.44 -4.04 -12.56
CA ILE A 93 -0.46 -3.82 -11.41
C ILE A 93 0.26 -2.90 -10.43
N LEU A 94 -0.32 -1.71 -10.17
CA LEU A 94 0.18 -0.78 -9.16
C LEU A 94 -0.39 -1.12 -7.79
N ILE A 95 0.50 -1.21 -6.81
CA ILE A 95 0.18 -1.31 -5.38
C ILE A 95 0.77 -0.11 -4.67
N SER A 96 -0.07 0.85 -4.24
CA SER A 96 0.35 2.00 -3.46
C SER A 96 0.11 1.74 -1.97
N ILE A 97 1.20 1.71 -1.20
CA ILE A 97 1.22 1.31 0.21
C ILE A 97 1.23 2.55 1.09
N HIS A 98 0.20 2.70 1.93
CA HIS A 98 0.01 3.79 2.88
C HIS A 98 -0.38 3.26 4.27
N SER A 99 -0.42 4.15 5.27
CA SER A 99 -1.10 3.95 6.54
C SER A 99 -1.92 5.18 6.89
N ASN A 100 -3.12 4.95 7.38
CA ASN A 100 -4.13 5.99 7.58
C ASN A 100 -3.86 6.88 8.79
N GLY A 101 -4.38 8.10 8.75
CA GLY A 101 -4.30 9.03 9.87
C GLY A 101 -5.43 10.03 9.86
N VAL A 102 -6.10 10.17 11.01
CA VAL A 102 -7.17 11.15 11.25
C VAL A 102 -7.03 11.74 12.66
N THR A 103 -7.74 12.82 12.94
CA THR A 103 -7.71 13.48 14.26
C THR A 103 -8.34 12.64 15.37
N ASN A 104 -9.28 11.76 15.06
CA ASN A 104 -9.91 10.86 16.03
C ASN A 104 -9.00 9.66 16.34
N PRO A 105 -8.41 9.54 17.54
CA PRO A 105 -7.51 8.44 17.89
C PRO A 105 -8.21 7.08 18.05
N GLN A 106 -9.54 7.07 18.08
CA GLN A 106 -10.33 5.83 18.12
C GLN A 106 -10.61 5.25 16.72
N ALA A 107 -10.26 6.00 15.65
CA ALA A 107 -10.34 5.46 14.30
C ALA A 107 -9.36 4.30 14.14
N GLU A 108 -9.85 3.19 13.58
CA GLU A 108 -9.09 1.95 13.43
C GLU A 108 -9.51 1.19 12.18
N GLY A 109 -8.66 0.29 11.74
CA GLY A 109 -8.96 -0.70 10.72
C GLY A 109 -8.14 -0.53 9.44
N TRP A 110 -8.26 -1.53 8.60
CA TRP A 110 -7.63 -1.61 7.30
C TRP A 110 -8.62 -1.26 6.20
N GLU A 111 -8.16 -0.59 5.16
CA GLU A 111 -9.01 -0.24 4.00
C GLU A 111 -8.20 -0.25 2.71
N VAL A 112 -8.90 -0.46 1.59
CA VAL A 112 -8.34 -0.41 0.24
C VAL A 112 -9.18 0.50 -0.64
N PHE A 113 -8.52 1.18 -1.56
CA PHE A 113 -9.15 2.15 -2.45
C PHE A 113 -8.84 1.86 -3.90
N THR A 114 -9.87 1.99 -4.74
CA THR A 114 -9.78 2.07 -6.20
C THR A 114 -10.33 3.40 -6.72
N THR A 115 -10.36 3.59 -8.02
CA THR A 115 -11.02 4.72 -8.68
C THR A 115 -12.52 4.43 -8.82
N LYS A 116 -13.33 5.50 -8.96
CA LYS A 116 -14.78 5.37 -9.10
C LYS A 116 -15.22 4.50 -10.27
N GLY A 117 -16.27 3.72 -10.03
CA GLY A 117 -16.93 2.85 -10.99
C GLY A 117 -16.25 1.49 -11.12
N THR A 118 -16.94 0.53 -11.72
CA THR A 118 -16.44 -0.84 -11.86
C THR A 118 -15.22 -0.90 -12.78
N THR A 119 -14.10 -1.30 -12.22
CA THR A 119 -12.80 -1.35 -12.90
C THR A 119 -12.13 -2.72 -12.75
N LYS A 120 -11.08 -2.97 -13.54
CA LYS A 120 -10.26 -4.17 -13.35
C LYS A 120 -9.39 -4.13 -12.08
N SER A 121 -9.35 -3.00 -11.39
CA SER A 121 -8.61 -2.83 -10.13
C SER A 121 -9.37 -3.43 -8.95
N ASP A 122 -10.70 -3.44 -8.99
CA ASP A 122 -11.58 -3.83 -7.90
C ASP A 122 -11.36 -5.29 -7.50
N VAL A 123 -11.14 -6.17 -8.48
CA VAL A 123 -10.81 -7.56 -8.19
C VAL A 123 -9.45 -7.71 -7.49
N CYS A 124 -8.46 -6.88 -7.85
CA CYS A 124 -7.16 -6.85 -7.17
C CYS A 124 -7.29 -6.34 -5.73
N ALA A 125 -8.10 -5.28 -5.54
CA ALA A 125 -8.40 -4.71 -4.23
C ALA A 125 -9.14 -5.72 -3.34
N THR A 126 -10.17 -6.39 -3.87
CA THR A 126 -10.93 -7.43 -3.16
C THR A 126 -10.03 -8.60 -2.73
N ILE A 127 -9.19 -9.12 -3.63
CA ILE A 127 -8.23 -10.17 -3.29
C ILE A 127 -7.31 -9.71 -2.16
N THR A 128 -6.79 -8.48 -2.22
CA THR A 128 -5.90 -7.95 -1.20
C THR A 128 -6.61 -7.76 0.15
N PHE A 129 -7.86 -7.30 0.12
CA PHE A 129 -8.71 -7.18 1.32
C PHE A 129 -8.88 -8.54 2.00
N GLU A 130 -9.27 -9.57 1.25
CA GLU A 130 -9.52 -10.90 1.78
C GLU A 130 -8.25 -11.56 2.35
N GLU A 131 -7.11 -11.44 1.64
CA GLU A 131 -5.83 -12.00 2.13
C GLU A 131 -5.33 -11.25 3.37
N THR A 132 -5.56 -9.94 3.46
CA THR A 132 -5.22 -9.18 4.66
C THR A 132 -6.13 -9.58 5.83
N GLN A 133 -7.43 -9.76 5.58
CA GLN A 133 -8.39 -10.18 6.62
C GLN A 133 -8.04 -11.55 7.21
N LYS A 134 -7.59 -12.50 6.40
CA LYS A 134 -7.12 -13.82 6.88
C LYS A 134 -5.95 -13.70 7.84
N LEU A 135 -5.04 -12.78 7.62
CA LEU A 135 -3.87 -12.59 8.49
C LEU A 135 -4.18 -11.74 9.73
N PHE A 136 -5.16 -10.88 9.67
CA PHE A 136 -5.56 -9.99 10.77
C PHE A 136 -7.03 -10.20 11.18
N PRO A 137 -7.44 -11.43 11.56
CA PRO A 137 -8.85 -11.76 11.80
C PRO A 137 -9.48 -10.96 12.96
N ASP A 138 -8.66 -10.49 13.91
CA ASP A 138 -9.11 -9.74 15.08
C ASP A 138 -9.09 -8.22 14.86
N ARG A 139 -8.82 -7.77 13.63
CA ARG A 139 -8.78 -6.35 13.29
C ARG A 139 -10.00 -5.93 12.50
N LYS A 140 -10.33 -4.66 12.60
CA LYS A 140 -11.41 -4.07 11.84
C LYS A 140 -11.02 -3.93 10.37
N PHE A 141 -11.96 -4.21 9.47
CA PHE A 141 -11.87 -3.96 8.04
C PHE A 141 -12.97 -3.01 7.62
N ARG A 142 -12.60 -1.95 6.95
CA ARG A 142 -13.48 -0.85 6.55
C ARG A 142 -13.75 -0.96 5.07
N SER A 143 -14.97 -1.30 4.71
CA SER A 143 -15.41 -1.49 3.33
C SER A 143 -16.55 -0.54 2.96
N ASP A 144 -16.71 -0.23 1.69
CA ASP A 144 -17.94 0.35 1.12
C ASP A 144 -18.54 -0.69 0.16
N LYS A 145 -19.76 -1.14 0.44
CA LYS A 145 -20.43 -2.18 -0.34
C LYS A 145 -21.56 -1.63 -1.21
N LYS A 146 -21.59 -0.30 -1.44
CA LYS A 146 -22.67 0.34 -2.16
C LYS A 146 -22.76 -0.03 -3.63
N ASP A 147 -21.61 -0.29 -4.23
CA ASP A 147 -21.43 -0.67 -5.65
C ASP A 147 -21.23 -2.17 -5.86
N GLY A 148 -21.16 -2.96 -4.77
CA GLY A 148 -21.18 -4.43 -4.81
C GLY A 148 -19.86 -5.11 -4.48
N ASP A 149 -18.79 -4.35 -4.20
CA ASP A 149 -17.50 -4.87 -3.75
C ASP A 149 -17.06 -4.34 -2.38
N VAL A 150 -15.82 -4.56 -1.96
CA VAL A 150 -15.33 -4.23 -0.62
C VAL A 150 -14.43 -3.02 -0.57
N ASP A 151 -13.91 -2.57 -1.70
CA ASP A 151 -13.05 -1.42 -1.75
C ASP A 151 -13.83 -0.11 -1.61
N LYS A 152 -13.10 0.94 -1.31
CA LYS A 152 -13.62 2.29 -1.21
C LYS A 152 -13.17 3.08 -2.43
N GLU A 153 -14.06 3.86 -2.96
CA GLU A 153 -13.74 4.68 -4.11
C GLU A 153 -13.18 6.05 -3.71
N ALA A 154 -12.02 6.40 -4.28
CA ALA A 154 -11.43 7.72 -4.11
C ALA A 154 -10.62 8.16 -5.34
N ASN A 155 -10.66 9.46 -5.63
CA ASN A 155 -9.87 10.05 -6.72
C ASN A 155 -8.43 10.39 -6.26
N PHE A 156 -7.73 9.44 -5.65
CA PHE A 156 -6.32 9.64 -5.34
C PHE A 156 -5.52 9.71 -6.64
N GLN A 157 -4.76 10.78 -6.81
CA GLN A 157 -4.01 11.04 -8.05
C GLN A 157 -3.12 9.87 -8.47
N ILE A 158 -2.54 9.13 -7.51
CA ILE A 158 -1.64 8.02 -7.80
C ILE A 158 -2.32 6.87 -8.52
N ILE A 159 -3.56 6.51 -8.12
CA ILE A 159 -4.35 5.46 -8.76
C ILE A 159 -5.13 5.98 -9.96
N LEU A 160 -5.65 7.21 -9.90
CA LEU A 160 -6.40 7.83 -10.99
C LEU A 160 -5.52 8.08 -12.24
N GLY A 161 -4.26 8.45 -12.03
CA GLY A 161 -3.32 8.74 -13.12
C GLY A 161 -2.62 7.50 -13.71
N ALA A 162 -2.71 6.35 -13.05
CA ALA A 162 -2.11 5.10 -13.52
C ALA A 162 -2.92 4.50 -14.68
N ARG A 163 -2.23 4.09 -15.75
CA ARG A 163 -2.87 3.44 -16.92
C ARG A 163 -3.07 1.93 -16.76
N CYS A 164 -2.56 1.34 -15.69
CA CYS A 164 -2.70 -0.07 -15.36
C CYS A 164 -3.77 -0.29 -14.28
N ARG A 165 -4.01 -1.56 -13.90
CA ARG A 165 -4.73 -1.88 -12.67
C ARG A 165 -4.01 -1.22 -11.50
N ALA A 166 -4.75 -0.50 -10.65
CA ALA A 166 -4.15 0.31 -9.59
C ALA A 166 -5.05 0.34 -8.35
N PHE A 167 -4.47 0.07 -7.20
CA PHE A 167 -5.15 0.22 -5.92
C PHE A 167 -4.21 0.76 -4.85
N LEU A 168 -4.80 1.38 -3.81
CA LEU A 168 -4.08 1.94 -2.69
C LEU A 168 -4.57 1.28 -1.40
N THR A 169 -3.64 0.83 -0.57
CA THR A 169 -3.95 0.25 0.74
C THR A 169 -3.62 1.21 1.86
N GLU A 170 -4.55 1.40 2.77
CA GLU A 170 -4.37 2.10 4.04
C GLU A 170 -4.23 1.06 5.14
N ASN A 171 -2.97 0.75 5.45
CA ASN A 171 -2.59 -0.34 6.36
C ASN A 171 -2.69 0.13 7.80
N PHE A 172 -3.90 0.17 8.35
CA PHE A 172 -4.19 0.60 9.72
C PHE A 172 -3.92 2.09 9.99
N PHE A 173 -4.30 2.56 11.17
CA PHE A 173 -4.21 3.98 11.53
C PHE A 173 -2.97 4.26 12.38
N HIS A 174 -2.04 5.05 11.84
CA HIS A 174 -0.88 5.51 12.60
C HIS A 174 -1.24 6.53 13.70
N THR A 175 -2.49 7.02 13.73
CA THR A 175 -3.02 7.85 14.79
C THR A 175 -3.76 7.06 15.88
N ASN A 176 -4.01 5.78 15.67
CA ASN A 176 -4.55 4.88 16.69
C ASN A 176 -3.41 4.31 17.54
N PRO A 177 -3.45 4.45 18.88
CA PRO A 177 -2.34 4.00 19.75
C PRO A 177 -2.00 2.52 19.60
N TYR A 178 -3.03 1.65 19.53
CA TYR A 178 -2.83 0.22 19.42
C TYR A 178 -2.26 -0.16 18.04
N GLU A 179 -2.92 0.25 16.96
CA GLU A 179 -2.51 -0.11 15.60
C GLU A 179 -1.13 0.45 15.25
N CYS A 180 -0.83 1.65 15.73
CA CYS A 180 0.49 2.25 15.55
C CYS A 180 1.57 1.47 16.29
N LYS A 181 1.42 1.30 17.61
CA LYS A 181 2.47 0.71 18.47
C LYS A 181 2.61 -0.80 18.27
N GLU A 182 1.47 -1.51 18.14
CA GLU A 182 1.47 -2.97 18.09
C GLU A 182 1.62 -3.56 16.68
N ILE A 183 1.31 -2.78 15.63
CA ILE A 183 1.39 -3.25 14.24
C ILE A 183 2.43 -2.45 13.45
N LEU A 184 2.21 -1.13 13.27
CA LEU A 184 2.99 -0.33 12.32
C LEU A 184 4.44 -0.07 12.79
N MET A 185 4.67 0.13 14.09
CA MET A 185 6.01 0.36 14.65
C MET A 185 6.81 -0.93 14.82
N LYS A 186 6.15 -2.10 14.91
CA LYS A 186 6.82 -3.40 15.03
C LYS A 186 7.21 -3.95 13.67
N ASP A 187 8.42 -4.50 13.58
CA ASP A 187 8.90 -5.12 12.33
C ASP A 187 8.05 -6.34 11.94
N GLU A 188 7.64 -7.14 12.92
CA GLU A 188 6.74 -8.28 12.72
C GLU A 188 5.39 -7.86 12.15
N GLY A 189 4.84 -6.72 12.61
CA GLY A 189 3.59 -6.18 12.09
C GLY A 189 3.71 -5.75 10.63
N ARG A 190 4.81 -5.04 10.27
CA ARG A 190 5.11 -4.65 8.89
C ARG A 190 5.37 -5.84 7.98
N LYS A 191 6.10 -6.86 8.46
CA LYS A 191 6.28 -8.14 7.75
C LYS A 191 4.96 -8.85 7.50
N LYS A 192 4.06 -8.84 8.48
CA LYS A 192 2.73 -9.45 8.37
C LYS A 192 1.86 -8.73 7.34
N ILE A 193 1.91 -7.39 7.29
CA ILE A 193 1.27 -6.60 6.23
C ILE A 193 1.87 -6.95 4.86
N ALA A 194 3.20 -6.96 4.74
CA ALA A 194 3.86 -7.34 3.49
C ALA A 194 3.48 -8.76 3.04
N ARG A 195 3.36 -9.71 3.99
CA ARG A 195 2.90 -11.08 3.73
C ARG A 195 1.47 -11.12 3.19
N ALA A 196 0.57 -10.26 3.68
CA ALA A 196 -0.78 -10.15 3.14
C ALA A 196 -0.78 -9.71 1.66
N HIS A 197 0.00 -8.69 1.34
CA HIS A 197 0.16 -8.23 -0.05
C HIS A 197 0.79 -9.32 -0.93
N PHE A 198 1.80 -10.02 -0.43
CA PHE A 198 2.43 -11.12 -1.15
C PHE A 198 1.46 -12.27 -1.43
N ASN A 199 0.66 -12.69 -0.45
CA ASN A 199 -0.36 -13.72 -0.65
C ASN A 199 -1.41 -13.27 -1.67
N ALA A 200 -1.81 -11.99 -1.65
CA ALA A 200 -2.70 -11.42 -2.64
C ALA A 200 -2.09 -11.47 -4.05
N ILE A 201 -0.80 -11.16 -4.19
CA ILE A 201 -0.07 -11.26 -5.46
C ILE A 201 -0.06 -12.70 -5.98
N LEU A 202 0.28 -13.68 -5.14
CA LEU A 202 0.25 -15.10 -5.53
C LEU A 202 -1.15 -15.54 -6.01
N ARG A 203 -2.19 -15.02 -5.36
CA ARG A 203 -3.57 -15.29 -5.75
C ARG A 203 -3.93 -14.60 -7.07
N MET A 204 -3.52 -13.35 -7.28
CA MET A 204 -3.70 -12.63 -8.56
C MET A 204 -3.01 -13.37 -9.71
N GLU A 205 -1.77 -13.86 -9.52
CA GLU A 205 -1.06 -14.67 -10.50
C GLU A 205 -1.82 -15.94 -10.89
N LYS A 206 -2.59 -16.49 -9.98
CA LYS A 206 -3.38 -17.72 -10.21
C LYS A 206 -4.73 -17.43 -10.84
N GLU A 207 -5.44 -16.38 -10.40
CA GLU A 207 -6.86 -16.16 -10.70
C GLU A 207 -7.09 -15.17 -11.85
N LEU A 208 -6.14 -14.27 -12.15
CA LEU A 208 -6.28 -13.26 -13.21
C LEU A 208 -5.43 -13.64 -14.45
#